data_042b9d07d33990f1c3ffa12f09839ab2
#
_entry.id   042b9d07d33990f1c3ffa12f09839ab2
#
_cell.length_a   1.000
_cell.length_b   1.000
_cell.length_c   1.000
_cell.angle_alpha   90.00
_cell.angle_beta   90.00
_cell.angle_gamma   90.00
#
_symmetry.space_group_name_H-M   'P 1'
#
loop_
_entity.id
_entity.type
_entity.pdbx_description
1 polymer ?
#
loop_
_entity_poly.entity_id
_entity_poly.type
_entity_poly.pdbx_seq_one_letter_code
_entity_poly.pdbx_strand_id
1 'polypeptide(L)'
;MGDVLHAMPAVAALKKAHPEWRIGWVVEPRWIPLLKAVSGDSAATPLVDQTYIAATRRWKQRPVSWETLGEIASLRRELRDGRFDLCVDMQGSIRSAAIGRMAGAREFAGPADPREGPARWLYKKAFGMAAAHVIEQGCELLGAASGLTLRPEPIGFPIDEAAEHTCDTTLERLLPEGGPFVLIAPAAGWGAKQWPAERFGTVAAELGRRGIRTLVNAAGGSDPVADEVVRSSEGYAAATGGDLPQLIALMRRASAVIAGDTGPLHLAAALERPVVALFGPTDPARNGPYGTRAWVLRHGEERRDHRRLAEPEAGLLAITVDEVVAAALELLRTRSSR
;
A
#
# COMPACT_ATOMS: atom_id res chain seq x y z
N MET A 1 1.66 -4.80 1.88
CA MET A 1 0.75 -3.63 1.81
C MET A 1 0.38 -3.33 0.37
N GLY A 2 1.31 -3.07 -0.52
CA GLY A 2 1.03 -2.74 -1.92
C GLY A 2 0.08 -3.74 -2.61
N ASP A 3 0.34 -5.04 -2.55
CA ASP A 3 -0.51 -6.05 -3.18
C ASP A 3 -1.99 -5.99 -2.70
N VAL A 4 -2.21 -5.66 -1.41
CA VAL A 4 -3.58 -5.49 -0.87
C VAL A 4 -4.21 -4.22 -1.45
N LEU A 5 -3.50 -3.09 -1.38
CA LEU A 5 -3.98 -1.80 -1.89
C LEU A 5 -4.28 -1.84 -3.39
N HIS A 6 -3.47 -2.54 -4.17
CA HIS A 6 -3.70 -2.68 -5.61
C HIS A 6 -4.92 -3.56 -5.96
N ALA A 7 -5.28 -4.50 -5.09
CA ALA A 7 -6.45 -5.35 -5.30
C ALA A 7 -7.77 -4.68 -4.84
N MET A 8 -7.71 -3.75 -3.89
CA MET A 8 -8.91 -3.14 -3.29
C MET A 8 -9.82 -2.42 -4.31
N PRO A 9 -9.33 -1.65 -5.31
CA PRO A 9 -10.20 -0.98 -6.29
C PRO A 9 -11.04 -1.94 -7.13
N ALA A 10 -10.50 -3.12 -7.45
CA ALA A 10 -11.23 -4.16 -8.18
C ALA A 10 -12.34 -4.78 -7.30
N VAL A 11 -12.04 -5.01 -6.02
CA VAL A 11 -13.02 -5.53 -5.05
C VAL A 11 -14.10 -4.48 -4.75
N ALA A 12 -13.75 -3.20 -4.68
CA ALA A 12 -14.70 -2.11 -4.55
C ALA A 12 -15.66 -2.06 -5.75
N ALA A 13 -15.13 -2.23 -6.97
CA ALA A 13 -15.93 -2.32 -8.18
C ALA A 13 -16.88 -3.53 -8.16
N LEU A 14 -16.41 -4.69 -7.69
CA LEU A 14 -17.25 -5.88 -7.53
C LEU A 14 -18.37 -5.65 -6.51
N LYS A 15 -18.05 -5.09 -5.34
CA LYS A 15 -19.03 -4.82 -4.29
C LYS A 15 -20.07 -3.78 -4.73
N LYS A 16 -19.67 -2.80 -5.53
CA LYS A 16 -20.57 -1.82 -6.13
C LYS A 16 -21.52 -2.46 -7.16
N ALA A 17 -20.99 -3.36 -7.99
CA ALA A 17 -21.79 -4.07 -9.00
C ALA A 17 -22.77 -5.09 -8.36
N HIS A 18 -22.36 -5.72 -7.28
CA HIS A 18 -23.10 -6.77 -6.58
C HIS A 18 -23.03 -6.58 -5.05
N PRO A 19 -23.75 -5.59 -4.49
CA PRO A 19 -23.75 -5.33 -3.05
C PRO A 19 -24.18 -6.52 -2.20
N GLU A 20 -25.01 -7.42 -2.75
CA GLU A 20 -25.52 -8.62 -2.13
C GLU A 20 -24.51 -9.77 -2.05
N TRP A 21 -23.41 -9.70 -2.81
CA TRP A 21 -22.38 -10.75 -2.76
C TRP A 21 -21.57 -10.66 -1.48
N ARG A 22 -21.32 -11.83 -0.89
CA ARG A 22 -20.47 -11.94 0.28
C ARG A 22 -19.02 -12.12 -0.14
N ILE A 23 -18.18 -11.20 0.29
CA ILE A 23 -16.76 -11.14 -0.06
C ILE A 23 -15.91 -11.54 1.16
N GLY A 24 -15.14 -12.63 1.00
CA GLY A 24 -14.11 -13.02 1.94
C GLY A 24 -12.72 -12.65 1.45
N TRP A 25 -11.84 -12.16 2.33
CA TRP A 25 -10.47 -11.81 1.98
C TRP A 25 -9.47 -12.52 2.88
N VAL A 26 -8.56 -13.27 2.27
CA VAL A 26 -7.43 -13.85 3.00
C VAL A 26 -6.31 -12.83 3.11
N VAL A 27 -5.88 -12.52 4.32
CA VAL A 27 -4.94 -11.42 4.57
C VAL A 27 -3.93 -11.76 5.68
N GLU A 28 -2.73 -11.21 5.60
CA GLU A 28 -1.76 -11.18 6.71
C GLU A 28 -2.30 -10.33 7.86
N PRO A 29 -2.13 -10.73 9.14
CA PRO A 29 -2.67 -10.00 10.29
C PRO A 29 -2.40 -8.50 10.29
N ARG A 30 -1.19 -8.10 9.95
CA ARG A 30 -0.74 -6.70 9.95
C ARG A 30 -1.43 -5.81 8.89
N TRP A 31 -2.13 -6.40 7.91
CA TRP A 31 -2.84 -5.65 6.86
C TRP A 31 -4.36 -5.61 7.07
N ILE A 32 -4.87 -6.22 8.14
CA ILE A 32 -6.28 -6.16 8.52
C ILE A 32 -6.79 -4.71 8.57
N PRO A 33 -6.03 -3.74 9.13
CA PRO A 33 -6.51 -2.36 9.24
C PRO A 33 -6.80 -1.67 7.90
N LEU A 34 -6.33 -2.20 6.79
CA LEU A 34 -6.74 -1.70 5.46
C LEU A 34 -8.19 -2.09 5.12
N LEU A 35 -8.70 -3.17 5.70
CA LEU A 35 -9.98 -3.78 5.35
C LEU A 35 -11.04 -3.59 6.44
N LYS A 36 -10.64 -3.47 7.70
CA LYS A 36 -11.52 -3.39 8.87
C LYS A 36 -10.89 -2.53 9.96
N ALA A 37 -11.68 -1.66 10.58
CA ALA A 37 -11.25 -0.93 11.77
C ALA A 37 -10.98 -1.89 12.94
N VAL A 38 -10.03 -1.54 13.79
CA VAL A 38 -9.70 -2.29 15.02
C VAL A 38 -10.55 -1.79 16.17
N SER A 39 -10.85 -0.47 16.21
CA SER A 39 -11.71 0.17 17.19
C SER A 39 -12.79 1.00 16.51
N GLY A 40 -13.96 1.10 17.14
CA GLY A 40 -15.11 1.86 16.64
C GLY A 40 -16.03 1.08 15.70
N ASP A 41 -17.21 1.62 15.50
CA ASP A 41 -18.21 1.08 14.59
C ASP A 41 -17.99 1.71 13.22
N SER A 42 -17.45 0.95 12.29
CA SER A 42 -17.19 1.45 10.94
C SER A 42 -18.50 1.67 10.21
N ALA A 43 -19.04 2.87 10.24
CA ALA A 43 -20.30 3.25 9.60
C ALA A 43 -20.25 3.19 8.06
N ALA A 44 -19.08 3.00 7.47
CA ALA A 44 -18.94 2.78 6.04
C ALA A 44 -19.24 1.32 5.70
N THR A 45 -19.94 1.07 4.61
CA THR A 45 -20.13 -0.28 4.06
C THR A 45 -18.76 -0.95 3.93
N PRO A 46 -18.49 -2.04 4.65
CA PRO A 46 -17.19 -2.66 4.62
C PRO A 46 -16.89 -3.20 3.22
N LEU A 47 -15.65 -3.01 2.76
CA LEU A 47 -15.20 -3.53 1.47
C LEU A 47 -15.34 -5.06 1.41
N VAL A 48 -15.17 -5.73 2.54
CA VAL A 48 -15.26 -7.19 2.69
C VAL A 48 -16.15 -7.57 3.85
N ASP A 49 -16.90 -8.65 3.70
CA ASP A 49 -17.81 -9.14 4.73
C ASP A 49 -17.05 -9.97 5.79
N GLN A 50 -15.95 -10.63 5.38
CA GLN A 50 -15.13 -11.43 6.29
C GLN A 50 -13.66 -11.43 5.91
N THR A 51 -12.79 -11.34 6.92
CA THR A 51 -11.34 -11.52 6.76
C THR A 51 -10.91 -12.87 7.30
N TYR A 52 -10.05 -13.57 6.56
CA TYR A 52 -9.42 -14.85 6.94
C TYR A 52 -7.93 -14.62 7.16
N ILE A 53 -7.41 -15.09 8.28
CA ILE A 53 -6.05 -14.77 8.71
C ILE A 53 -5.05 -15.80 8.20
N ALA A 54 -4.10 -15.37 7.39
CA ALA A 54 -2.97 -16.17 6.93
C ALA A 54 -1.65 -15.57 7.42
N ALA A 55 -1.16 -16.02 8.57
CA ALA A 55 0.07 -15.52 9.21
C ALA A 55 1.35 -16.07 8.51
N THR A 56 1.41 -15.93 7.19
CA THR A 56 2.41 -16.60 6.34
C THR A 56 3.86 -16.22 6.65
N ARG A 57 4.10 -15.03 7.23
CA ARG A 57 5.45 -14.65 7.72
C ARG A 57 5.86 -15.48 8.93
N ARG A 58 4.95 -15.69 9.89
CA ARG A 58 5.19 -16.52 11.07
C ARG A 58 5.38 -17.97 10.65
N TRP A 59 4.54 -18.48 9.76
CA TRP A 59 4.65 -19.84 9.24
C TRP A 59 6.00 -20.12 8.57
N LYS A 60 6.54 -19.13 7.84
CA LYS A 60 7.87 -19.24 7.21
C LYS A 60 9.00 -19.38 8.24
N GLN A 61 8.85 -18.79 9.43
CA GLN A 61 9.88 -18.86 10.49
C GLN A 61 9.88 -20.21 11.22
N ARG A 62 8.70 -20.85 11.31
CA ARG A 62 8.52 -22.15 12.01
C ARG A 62 7.62 -23.09 11.19
N PRO A 63 8.06 -23.53 10.00
CA PRO A 63 7.18 -24.17 9.01
C PRO A 63 6.60 -25.51 9.46
N VAL A 64 7.29 -26.25 10.32
CA VAL A 64 6.90 -27.59 10.80
C VAL A 64 6.47 -27.60 12.27
N SER A 65 6.24 -26.43 12.89
CA SER A 65 5.74 -26.39 14.27
C SER A 65 4.27 -26.83 14.33
N TRP A 66 3.90 -27.49 15.42
CA TRP A 66 2.51 -27.88 15.68
C TRP A 66 1.54 -26.69 15.66
N GLU A 67 2.01 -25.54 16.12
CA GLU A 67 1.28 -24.28 16.08
C GLU A 67 0.96 -23.86 14.62
N THR A 68 1.99 -23.84 13.76
CA THR A 68 1.83 -23.52 12.34
C THR A 68 0.90 -24.48 11.63
N LEU A 69 1.05 -25.77 11.87
CA LEU A 69 0.18 -26.80 11.28
C LEU A 69 -1.27 -26.65 11.75
N GLY A 70 -1.47 -26.34 13.05
CA GLY A 70 -2.78 -26.07 13.63
C GLY A 70 -3.45 -24.85 13.01
N GLU A 71 -2.71 -23.75 12.84
CA GLU A 71 -3.21 -22.52 12.22
C GLU A 71 -3.60 -22.74 10.74
N ILE A 72 -2.77 -23.46 9.97
CA ILE A 72 -3.07 -23.81 8.59
C ILE A 72 -4.33 -24.69 8.50
N ALA A 73 -4.47 -25.65 9.41
CA ALA A 73 -5.63 -26.53 9.47
C ALA A 73 -6.91 -25.74 9.85
N SER A 74 -6.81 -24.78 10.79
CA SER A 74 -7.91 -23.88 11.15
C SER A 74 -8.35 -23.02 9.98
N LEU A 75 -7.39 -22.33 9.34
CA LEU A 75 -7.65 -21.52 8.17
C LEU A 75 -8.32 -22.33 7.05
N ARG A 76 -7.82 -23.53 6.78
CA ARG A 76 -8.43 -24.41 5.77
C ARG A 76 -9.88 -24.76 6.10
N ARG A 77 -10.18 -25.03 7.38
CA ARG A 77 -11.56 -25.32 7.84
C ARG A 77 -12.45 -24.10 7.66
N GLU A 78 -12.03 -22.94 8.17
CA GLU A 78 -12.76 -21.69 8.05
C GLU A 78 -13.05 -21.32 6.58
N LEU A 79 -12.07 -21.47 5.70
CA LEU A 79 -12.24 -21.22 4.27
C LEU A 79 -13.24 -22.17 3.63
N ARG A 80 -13.27 -23.47 4.03
CA ARG A 80 -14.22 -24.46 3.51
C ARG A 80 -15.62 -24.24 4.03
N ASP A 81 -15.75 -23.82 5.29
CA ASP A 81 -17.05 -23.49 5.90
C ASP A 81 -17.69 -22.28 5.22
N GLY A 82 -16.88 -21.39 4.64
CA GLY A 82 -17.35 -20.27 3.82
C GLY A 82 -18.07 -20.66 2.54
N ARG A 83 -17.91 -21.89 2.03
CA ARG A 83 -18.59 -22.45 0.83
C ARG A 83 -18.58 -21.52 -0.38
N PHE A 84 -17.40 -20.99 -0.72
CA PHE A 84 -17.25 -20.04 -1.80
C PHE A 84 -17.57 -20.64 -3.17
N ASP A 85 -18.35 -19.91 -3.98
CA ASP A 85 -18.57 -20.22 -5.38
C ASP A 85 -17.36 -19.91 -6.22
N LEU A 86 -16.71 -18.76 -5.96
CA LEU A 86 -15.54 -18.26 -6.65
C LEU A 86 -14.43 -17.88 -5.67
N CYS A 87 -13.20 -18.30 -5.98
CA CYS A 87 -11.98 -17.82 -5.36
C CYS A 87 -11.08 -17.25 -6.44
N VAL A 88 -10.47 -16.08 -6.21
CA VAL A 88 -9.56 -15.43 -7.17
C VAL A 88 -8.24 -15.12 -6.48
N ASP A 89 -7.14 -15.63 -7.02
CA ASP A 89 -5.79 -15.25 -6.59
C ASP A 89 -5.34 -14.00 -7.36
N MET A 90 -5.38 -12.87 -6.69
CA MET A 90 -4.98 -11.59 -7.25
C MET A 90 -3.48 -11.28 -7.05
N GLN A 91 -2.74 -12.14 -6.35
CA GLN A 91 -1.30 -11.93 -6.07
C GLN A 91 -0.41 -12.72 -7.04
N GLY A 92 -0.83 -13.89 -7.47
CA GLY A 92 -0.10 -14.75 -8.40
C GLY A 92 1.18 -15.37 -7.82
N SER A 93 1.26 -15.58 -6.50
CA SER A 93 2.36 -16.31 -5.87
C SER A 93 1.98 -17.76 -5.60
N ILE A 94 2.96 -18.68 -5.55
CA ILE A 94 2.71 -20.09 -5.20
C ILE A 94 1.98 -20.18 -3.85
N ARG A 95 2.38 -19.34 -2.91
CA ARG A 95 1.79 -19.30 -1.56
C ARG A 95 0.32 -18.86 -1.58
N SER A 96 -0.01 -17.77 -2.27
CA SER A 96 -1.40 -17.30 -2.37
C SER A 96 -2.26 -18.31 -3.13
N ALA A 97 -1.73 -18.90 -4.21
CA ALA A 97 -2.41 -19.94 -4.97
C ALA A 97 -2.68 -21.20 -4.12
N ALA A 98 -1.70 -21.64 -3.31
CA ALA A 98 -1.88 -22.77 -2.40
C ALA A 98 -2.97 -22.51 -1.34
N ILE A 99 -3.00 -21.29 -0.75
CA ILE A 99 -4.02 -20.89 0.20
C ILE A 99 -5.39 -20.83 -0.48
N GLY A 100 -5.50 -20.20 -1.67
CA GLY A 100 -6.75 -20.17 -2.43
C GLY A 100 -7.29 -21.57 -2.76
N ARG A 101 -6.39 -22.51 -3.08
CA ARG A 101 -6.75 -23.91 -3.32
C ARG A 101 -7.35 -24.60 -2.08
N MET A 102 -6.94 -24.20 -0.87
CA MET A 102 -7.49 -24.75 0.38
C MET A 102 -8.96 -24.38 0.59
N ALA A 103 -9.45 -23.27 0.04
CA ALA A 103 -10.83 -22.84 0.15
C ALA A 103 -11.81 -23.85 -0.47
N GLY A 104 -11.36 -24.63 -1.44
CA GLY A 104 -12.20 -25.63 -2.08
C GLY A 104 -13.38 -25.04 -2.88
N ALA A 105 -13.25 -23.81 -3.33
CA ALA A 105 -14.27 -23.11 -4.11
C ALA A 105 -14.65 -23.87 -5.39
N ARG A 106 -15.89 -23.69 -5.85
CA ARG A 106 -16.36 -24.29 -7.11
C ARG A 106 -15.49 -23.88 -8.27
N GLU A 107 -15.18 -22.60 -8.36
CA GLU A 107 -14.27 -22.01 -9.32
C GLU A 107 -13.06 -21.41 -8.59
N PHE A 108 -11.86 -21.70 -9.10
CA PHE A 108 -10.63 -21.09 -8.61
C PHE A 108 -9.87 -20.49 -9.77
N ALA A 109 -9.78 -19.18 -9.79
CA ALA A 109 -9.18 -18.38 -10.86
C ALA A 109 -7.89 -17.68 -10.42
N GLY A 110 -7.04 -17.38 -11.39
CA GLY A 110 -5.84 -16.59 -11.21
C GLY A 110 -5.30 -16.08 -12.54
N PRO A 111 -4.19 -15.31 -12.52
CA PRO A 111 -3.58 -14.80 -13.75
C PRO A 111 -3.01 -15.92 -14.62
N ALA A 112 -3.10 -15.77 -15.95
CA ALA A 112 -2.49 -16.69 -16.90
C ALA A 112 -0.95 -16.60 -16.84
N ASP A 113 -0.43 -15.40 -16.57
CA ASP A 113 0.99 -15.13 -16.29
C ASP A 113 1.15 -14.67 -14.85
N PRO A 114 1.22 -15.59 -13.88
CA PRO A 114 1.35 -15.25 -12.48
C PRO A 114 2.77 -14.77 -12.16
N ARG A 115 2.91 -13.99 -11.10
CA ARG A 115 4.20 -13.51 -10.57
C ARG A 115 5.22 -14.65 -10.34
N GLU A 116 4.73 -15.81 -9.89
CA GLU A 116 5.51 -17.03 -9.74
C GLU A 116 4.89 -18.10 -10.63
N GLY A 117 5.54 -18.41 -11.76
CA GLY A 117 5.01 -19.26 -12.83
C GLY A 117 4.29 -20.53 -12.38
N PRO A 118 4.83 -21.33 -11.41
CA PRO A 118 4.19 -22.55 -10.93
C PRO A 118 2.81 -22.34 -10.28
N ALA A 119 2.48 -21.13 -9.81
CA ALA A 119 1.16 -20.83 -9.27
C ALA A 119 0.03 -21.12 -10.28
N ARG A 120 0.32 -20.96 -11.58
CA ARG A 120 -0.61 -21.23 -12.68
C ARG A 120 -1.22 -22.64 -12.63
N TRP A 121 -0.47 -23.63 -12.20
CA TRP A 121 -0.91 -25.04 -12.15
C TRP A 121 -1.94 -25.31 -11.03
N LEU A 122 -2.08 -24.38 -10.08
CA LEU A 122 -3.04 -24.52 -8.99
C LEU A 122 -4.43 -23.97 -9.36
N TYR A 123 -4.55 -23.14 -10.38
CA TYR A 123 -5.82 -22.55 -10.81
C TYR A 123 -6.63 -23.53 -11.68
N LYS A 124 -7.95 -23.52 -11.50
CA LYS A 124 -8.88 -24.19 -12.43
C LYS A 124 -9.03 -23.39 -13.72
N LYS A 125 -9.11 -22.06 -13.60
CA LYS A 125 -9.18 -21.12 -14.71
C LYS A 125 -8.07 -20.08 -14.60
N ALA A 126 -7.54 -19.64 -15.73
CA ALA A 126 -6.56 -18.58 -15.76
C ALA A 126 -6.89 -17.58 -16.87
N PHE A 127 -6.77 -16.30 -16.52
CA PHE A 127 -7.14 -15.20 -17.39
C PHE A 127 -5.93 -14.34 -17.73
N GLY A 128 -5.82 -13.96 -19.00
CA GLY A 128 -4.85 -12.97 -19.47
C GLY A 128 -5.32 -11.57 -19.05
N MET A 129 -4.35 -10.70 -18.82
CA MET A 129 -4.58 -9.29 -18.51
C MET A 129 -3.80 -8.44 -19.51
N ALA A 130 -4.45 -7.44 -20.10
CA ALA A 130 -3.86 -6.59 -21.14
C ALA A 130 -3.46 -5.20 -20.61
N ALA A 131 -4.07 -4.74 -19.53
CA ALA A 131 -3.80 -3.43 -18.97
C ALA A 131 -2.34 -3.29 -18.50
N ALA A 132 -1.78 -2.09 -18.63
CA ALA A 132 -0.42 -1.79 -18.17
C ALA A 132 -0.35 -1.71 -16.64
N HIS A 133 -1.34 -1.06 -16.00
CA HIS A 133 -1.32 -0.81 -14.57
C HIS A 133 -1.90 -1.99 -13.76
N VAL A 134 -1.22 -2.36 -12.67
CA VAL A 134 -1.58 -3.51 -11.84
C VAL A 134 -3.00 -3.44 -11.24
N ILE A 135 -3.52 -2.25 -10.95
CA ILE A 135 -4.90 -2.05 -10.47
C ILE A 135 -5.91 -2.39 -11.54
N GLU A 136 -5.67 -1.97 -12.79
CA GLU A 136 -6.53 -2.30 -13.93
C GLU A 136 -6.45 -3.78 -14.26
N GLN A 137 -5.26 -4.38 -14.21
CA GLN A 137 -5.08 -5.82 -14.31
C GLN A 137 -5.92 -6.58 -13.26
N GLY A 138 -5.99 -6.05 -12.03
CA GLY A 138 -6.84 -6.59 -10.97
C GLY A 138 -8.33 -6.56 -11.35
N CYS A 139 -8.80 -5.49 -11.97
CA CYS A 139 -10.17 -5.38 -12.46
C CYS A 139 -10.45 -6.33 -13.64
N GLU A 140 -9.50 -6.45 -14.58
CA GLU A 140 -9.62 -7.41 -15.69
C GLU A 140 -9.71 -8.85 -15.18
N LEU A 141 -8.81 -9.24 -14.27
CA LEU A 141 -8.79 -10.58 -13.69
C LEU A 141 -10.08 -10.90 -12.92
N LEU A 142 -10.47 -10.02 -12.00
CA LEU A 142 -11.65 -10.23 -11.17
C LEU A 142 -12.92 -10.18 -12.01
N GLY A 143 -12.98 -9.28 -12.98
CA GLY A 143 -14.07 -9.17 -13.94
C GLY A 143 -14.23 -10.43 -14.79
N ALA A 144 -13.14 -10.91 -15.40
CA ALA A 144 -13.14 -12.13 -16.21
C ALA A 144 -13.54 -13.37 -15.38
N ALA A 145 -13.06 -13.46 -14.14
CA ALA A 145 -13.40 -14.56 -13.24
C ALA A 145 -14.86 -14.54 -12.79
N SER A 146 -15.47 -13.37 -12.64
CA SER A 146 -16.87 -13.18 -12.22
C SER A 146 -17.87 -13.04 -13.36
N GLY A 147 -17.39 -12.95 -14.62
CA GLY A 147 -18.25 -12.70 -15.78
C GLY A 147 -18.72 -11.25 -15.91
N LEU A 148 -17.98 -10.30 -15.32
CA LEU A 148 -18.32 -8.88 -15.28
C LEU A 148 -17.28 -8.03 -16.02
N THR A 149 -17.65 -6.81 -16.37
CA THR A 149 -16.72 -5.78 -16.80
C THR A 149 -16.52 -4.80 -15.65
N LEU A 150 -15.36 -4.87 -14.99
CA LEU A 150 -15.04 -4.02 -13.85
C LEU A 150 -14.06 -2.90 -14.25
N ARG A 151 -14.23 -1.75 -13.61
CA ARG A 151 -13.28 -0.62 -13.67
C ARG A 151 -12.88 -0.25 -12.24
N PRO A 152 -11.66 0.25 -12.03
CA PRO A 152 -11.23 0.63 -10.68
C PRO A 152 -12.19 1.64 -10.03
N GLU A 153 -12.62 1.33 -8.80
CA GLU A 153 -13.47 2.21 -8.00
C GLU A 153 -12.68 2.78 -6.80
N PRO A 154 -13.01 4.00 -6.36
CA PRO A 154 -12.45 4.57 -5.15
C PRO A 154 -12.67 3.68 -3.93
N ILE A 155 -11.74 3.73 -2.99
CA ILE A 155 -11.74 2.89 -1.80
C ILE A 155 -12.17 3.70 -0.59
N GLY A 156 -13.21 3.25 0.12
CA GLY A 156 -13.50 3.71 1.48
C GLY A 156 -12.64 2.96 2.50
N PHE A 157 -11.66 3.65 3.09
CA PHE A 157 -10.87 3.05 4.18
C PHE A 157 -11.63 3.08 5.50
N PRO A 158 -11.48 2.05 6.34
CA PRO A 158 -12.01 2.05 7.68
C PRO A 158 -11.53 3.26 8.49
N ILE A 159 -12.37 3.75 9.38
CA ILE A 159 -12.03 4.78 10.35
C ILE A 159 -11.85 4.09 11.70
N ASP A 160 -10.63 4.14 12.23
CA ASP A 160 -10.31 3.65 13.56
C ASP A 160 -10.30 4.84 14.53
N GLU A 161 -11.30 4.94 15.37
CA GLU A 161 -11.50 6.09 16.26
C GLU A 161 -10.33 6.33 17.22
N ALA A 162 -9.73 5.25 17.73
CA ALA A 162 -8.57 5.38 18.62
C ALA A 162 -7.35 5.92 17.88
N ALA A 163 -7.14 5.46 16.64
CA ALA A 163 -6.07 5.94 15.79
C ALA A 163 -6.28 7.39 15.34
N GLU A 164 -7.53 7.78 15.02
CA GLU A 164 -7.87 9.17 14.68
C GLU A 164 -7.59 10.10 15.86
N HIS A 165 -8.04 9.73 17.08
CA HIS A 165 -7.78 10.52 18.30
C HIS A 165 -6.27 10.63 18.61
N THR A 166 -5.53 9.52 18.49
CA THR A 166 -4.07 9.52 18.67
C THR A 166 -3.39 10.42 17.64
N CYS A 167 -3.88 10.41 16.41
CA CYS A 167 -3.37 11.26 15.34
C CYS A 167 -3.61 12.74 15.67
N ASP A 168 -4.80 13.12 16.13
CA ASP A 168 -5.14 14.50 16.49
C ASP A 168 -4.23 15.00 17.62
N THR A 169 -4.08 14.24 18.71
CA THR A 169 -3.14 14.55 19.81
C THR A 169 -1.70 14.69 19.32
N THR A 170 -1.28 13.83 18.39
CA THR A 170 0.07 13.91 17.82
C THR A 170 0.26 15.18 16.99
N LEU A 171 -0.73 15.55 16.19
CA LEU A 171 -0.68 16.77 15.39
C LEU A 171 -0.71 18.03 16.24
N GLU A 172 -1.55 18.09 17.28
CA GLU A 172 -1.56 19.20 18.25
C GLU A 172 -0.19 19.43 18.89
N ARG A 173 0.50 18.35 19.24
CA ARG A 173 1.85 18.42 19.84
C ARG A 173 2.92 18.83 18.83
N LEU A 174 2.90 18.29 17.59
CA LEU A 174 3.96 18.51 16.60
C LEU A 174 3.73 19.75 15.73
N LEU A 175 2.49 20.16 15.60
CA LEU A 175 2.04 21.31 14.80
C LEU A 175 1.12 22.21 15.66
N PRO A 176 1.59 22.81 16.74
CA PRO A 176 0.75 23.55 17.69
C PRO A 176 0.03 24.76 17.06
N GLU A 177 0.58 25.31 16.00
CA GLU A 177 -0.05 26.39 15.22
C GLU A 177 -1.03 25.86 14.16
N GLY A 178 -1.16 24.54 14.05
CA GLY A 178 -1.95 23.89 12.99
C GLY A 178 -1.35 24.08 11.60
N GLY A 179 -2.20 23.95 10.59
CA GLY A 179 -1.84 24.23 9.21
C GLY A 179 -1.46 23.02 8.37
N PRO A 180 -1.16 23.23 7.09
CA PRO A 180 -0.82 22.16 6.16
C PRO A 180 0.56 21.60 6.45
N PHE A 181 0.71 20.28 6.25
CA PHE A 181 2.00 19.60 6.36
C PHE A 181 2.23 18.60 5.23
N VAL A 182 3.50 18.34 4.94
CA VAL A 182 3.93 17.29 4.04
C VAL A 182 4.36 16.07 4.86
N LEU A 183 3.91 14.89 4.48
CA LEU A 183 4.36 13.64 5.09
C LEU A 183 5.45 13.01 4.22
N ILE A 184 6.63 12.76 4.77
CA ILE A 184 7.71 12.01 4.14
C ILE A 184 7.67 10.58 4.66
N ALA A 185 7.62 9.60 3.76
CA ALA A 185 7.78 8.18 4.06
C ALA A 185 9.10 7.67 3.44
N PRO A 186 10.23 7.80 4.18
CA PRO A 186 11.55 7.61 3.60
C PRO A 186 11.97 6.15 3.49
N ALA A 187 11.40 5.24 4.28
CA ALA A 187 11.83 3.85 4.35
C ALA A 187 11.45 3.04 3.10
N ALA A 188 12.36 2.24 2.58
CA ALA A 188 12.15 1.33 1.48
C ALA A 188 12.26 -0.14 1.90
N GLY A 189 11.64 -1.03 1.13
CA GLY A 189 11.65 -2.47 1.39
C GLY A 189 13.00 -3.14 1.10
N TRP A 190 13.86 -2.53 0.30
CA TRP A 190 15.23 -2.94 -0.02
C TRP A 190 16.03 -1.76 -0.58
N GLY A 191 17.38 -1.86 -0.51
CA GLY A 191 18.29 -0.76 -0.79
C GLY A 191 18.15 -0.12 -2.17
N ALA A 192 17.90 -0.89 -3.23
CA ALA A 192 17.75 -0.32 -4.59
C ALA A 192 16.60 0.69 -4.73
N LYS A 193 15.64 0.69 -3.82
CA LYS A 193 14.53 1.65 -3.75
C LYS A 193 14.73 2.74 -2.69
N GLN A 194 15.85 2.73 -2.00
CA GLN A 194 16.12 3.65 -0.90
C GLN A 194 16.78 4.93 -1.43
N TRP A 195 16.03 6.03 -1.48
CA TRP A 195 16.62 7.35 -1.72
C TRP A 195 17.35 7.79 -0.43
N PRO A 196 18.50 8.49 -0.53
CA PRO A 196 19.27 8.86 0.66
C PRO A 196 18.46 9.64 1.69
N ALA A 197 18.56 9.24 2.95
CA ALA A 197 17.81 9.85 4.05
C ALA A 197 18.16 11.33 4.23
N GLU A 198 19.44 11.67 4.06
CA GLU A 198 19.94 13.06 4.13
C GLU A 198 19.27 13.96 3.10
N ARG A 199 18.98 13.44 1.90
CA ARG A 199 18.29 14.21 0.86
C ARG A 199 16.84 14.47 1.22
N PHE A 200 16.13 13.50 1.85
CA PHE A 200 14.79 13.74 2.39
C PHE A 200 14.83 14.82 3.48
N GLY A 201 15.85 14.81 4.34
CA GLY A 201 16.06 15.85 5.35
C GLY A 201 16.26 17.23 4.72
N THR A 202 17.11 17.33 3.68
CA THR A 202 17.30 18.57 2.94
C THR A 202 16.01 19.06 2.28
N VAL A 203 15.19 18.16 1.71
CA VAL A 203 13.85 18.50 1.20
C VAL A 203 12.99 19.10 2.30
N ALA A 204 12.98 18.49 3.48
CA ALA A 204 12.22 19.01 4.62
C ALA A 204 12.70 20.40 5.07
N ALA A 205 14.01 20.63 5.09
CA ALA A 205 14.60 21.94 5.38
C ALA A 205 14.17 23.00 4.36
N GLU A 206 14.25 22.68 3.06
CA GLU A 206 13.85 23.57 1.98
C GLU A 206 12.35 23.92 2.00
N LEU A 207 11.49 22.96 2.32
CA LEU A 207 10.06 23.19 2.53
C LEU A 207 9.83 24.04 3.80
N GLY A 208 10.55 23.74 4.89
CA GLY A 208 10.47 24.47 6.15
C GLY A 208 10.83 25.94 6.05
N ARG A 209 11.90 26.29 5.29
CA ARG A 209 12.25 27.68 5.00
C ARG A 209 11.15 28.45 4.25
N ARG A 210 10.22 27.75 3.61
CA ARG A 210 9.03 28.30 2.93
C ARG A 210 7.75 28.22 3.79
N GLY A 211 7.89 27.91 5.09
CA GLY A 211 6.77 27.82 6.02
C GLY A 211 5.94 26.54 5.94
N ILE A 212 6.45 25.50 5.24
CA ILE A 212 5.75 24.22 5.10
C ILE A 212 6.36 23.21 6.08
N ARG A 213 5.58 22.81 7.07
CA ARG A 213 6.01 21.80 8.06
C ARG A 213 6.08 20.41 7.43
N THR A 214 7.01 19.62 7.92
CA THR A 214 7.22 18.23 7.45
C THR A 214 7.14 17.25 8.62
N LEU A 215 6.35 16.19 8.44
CA LEU A 215 6.34 15.05 9.34
C LEU A 215 6.98 13.85 8.64
N VAL A 216 7.70 13.03 9.39
CA VAL A 216 8.42 11.87 8.87
C VAL A 216 7.79 10.60 9.43
N ASN A 217 7.28 9.73 8.57
CA ASN A 217 6.78 8.43 8.97
C ASN A 217 7.92 7.51 9.38
N ALA A 218 7.99 7.19 10.66
CA ALA A 218 8.90 6.21 11.23
C ALA A 218 8.20 4.85 11.43
N ALA A 219 8.86 3.76 11.11
CA ALA A 219 8.40 2.42 11.46
C ALA A 219 8.62 2.23 12.98
N GLY A 220 7.58 2.19 13.77
CA GLY A 220 7.56 2.19 15.24
C GLY A 220 8.82 1.71 15.97
N GLY A 221 9.22 2.39 17.02
CA GLY A 221 10.48 2.19 17.74
C GLY A 221 11.61 3.06 17.18
N SER A 222 12.86 2.57 17.24
CA SER A 222 14.00 3.24 16.61
C SER A 222 14.00 2.99 15.10
N ASP A 223 13.94 4.05 14.31
CA ASP A 223 14.03 4.01 12.84
C ASP A 223 15.20 4.88 12.36
N PRO A 224 16.38 4.27 12.12
CA PRO A 224 17.58 5.02 11.75
C PRO A 224 17.40 5.88 10.50
N VAL A 225 16.53 5.49 9.56
CA VAL A 225 16.26 6.26 8.35
C VAL A 225 15.46 7.52 8.70
N ALA A 226 14.41 7.39 9.49
CA ALA A 226 13.61 8.53 9.94
C ALA A 226 14.44 9.48 10.84
N ASP A 227 15.27 8.93 11.74
CA ASP A 227 16.16 9.70 12.60
C ASP A 227 17.17 10.52 11.78
N GLU A 228 17.69 9.93 10.69
CA GLU A 228 18.58 10.66 9.77
C GLU A 228 17.87 11.79 9.04
N VAL A 229 16.66 11.56 8.54
CA VAL A 229 15.85 12.60 7.89
C VAL A 229 15.61 13.77 8.84
N VAL A 230 15.21 13.48 10.09
CA VAL A 230 14.99 14.54 11.10
C VAL A 230 16.26 15.31 11.40
N ARG A 231 17.39 14.61 11.57
CA ARG A 231 18.68 15.25 11.84
C ARG A 231 19.11 16.18 10.70
N SER A 232 18.96 15.73 9.45
CA SER A 232 19.34 16.50 8.25
C SER A 232 18.32 17.58 7.88
N SER A 233 17.21 17.70 8.60
CA SER A 233 16.14 18.66 8.32
C SER A 233 16.33 20.02 8.96
N GLU A 234 17.42 20.26 9.68
CA GLU A 234 17.71 21.52 10.38
C GLU A 234 16.57 21.96 11.36
N GLY A 235 15.84 20.99 11.93
CA GLY A 235 14.73 21.25 12.86
C GLY A 235 13.39 21.50 12.17
N TYR A 236 13.30 21.41 10.86
CA TYR A 236 12.02 21.61 10.14
C TYR A 236 11.17 20.35 10.00
N ALA A 237 11.68 19.19 10.39
CA ALA A 237 10.90 17.95 10.41
C ALA A 237 10.83 17.32 11.79
N ALA A 238 9.71 16.61 12.04
CA ALA A 238 9.53 15.80 13.23
C ALA A 238 9.11 14.37 12.85
N ALA A 239 9.68 13.37 13.52
CA ALA A 239 9.28 11.99 13.33
C ALA A 239 7.92 11.69 13.99
N THR A 240 7.11 10.90 13.30
CA THR A 240 5.89 10.32 13.82
C THR A 240 6.01 8.81 13.77
N GLY A 241 5.89 8.14 14.91
CA GLY A 241 5.78 6.68 14.96
C GLY A 241 4.32 6.27 15.05
N GLY A 242 4.05 5.02 14.70
CA GLY A 242 2.71 4.48 14.87
C GLY A 242 2.50 3.18 14.12
N ASP A 243 1.35 2.58 14.37
CA ASP A 243 0.88 1.42 13.63
C ASP A 243 0.19 1.81 12.31
N LEU A 244 -0.33 0.83 11.59
CA LEU A 244 -0.98 1.09 10.31
C LEU A 244 -2.27 1.92 10.41
N PRO A 245 -3.18 1.73 11.40
CA PRO A 245 -4.31 2.63 11.62
C PRO A 245 -3.90 4.09 11.81
N GLN A 246 -2.88 4.34 12.63
CA GLN A 246 -2.34 5.68 12.88
C GLN A 246 -1.72 6.29 11.62
N LEU A 247 -1.02 5.49 10.81
CA LEU A 247 -0.50 5.95 9.53
C LEU A 247 -1.62 6.33 8.54
N ILE A 248 -2.71 5.56 8.51
CA ILE A 248 -3.89 5.87 7.69
C ILE A 248 -4.50 7.21 8.14
N ALA A 249 -4.70 7.40 9.44
CA ALA A 249 -5.24 8.63 10.02
C ALA A 249 -4.36 9.85 9.70
N LEU A 250 -3.05 9.70 9.85
CA LEU A 250 -2.07 10.76 9.55
C LEU A 250 -2.06 11.11 8.05
N MET A 251 -2.07 10.11 7.17
CA MET A 251 -2.08 10.34 5.73
C MET A 251 -3.34 11.04 5.24
N ARG A 252 -4.51 10.76 5.83
CA ARG A 252 -5.75 11.48 5.49
C ARG A 252 -5.60 13.00 5.69
N ARG A 253 -4.83 13.43 6.67
CA ARG A 253 -4.62 14.83 7.04
C ARG A 253 -3.48 15.50 6.28
N ALA A 254 -2.57 14.71 5.69
CA ALA A 254 -1.44 15.22 4.95
C ALA A 254 -1.87 16.04 3.71
N SER A 255 -1.20 17.14 3.47
CA SER A 255 -1.43 17.98 2.28
C SER A 255 -0.82 17.39 1.02
N ALA A 256 0.34 16.75 1.18
CA ALA A 256 1.00 15.95 0.16
C ALA A 256 1.87 14.89 0.85
N VAL A 257 2.22 13.84 0.11
CA VAL A 257 3.11 12.77 0.59
C VAL A 257 4.30 12.65 -0.36
N ILE A 258 5.50 12.52 0.19
CA ILE A 258 6.73 12.24 -0.56
C ILE A 258 7.20 10.84 -0.16
N ALA A 259 7.32 9.94 -1.12
CA ALA A 259 7.73 8.56 -0.85
C ALA A 259 8.38 7.89 -2.07
N GLY A 260 9.24 6.92 -1.81
CA GLY A 260 9.68 5.96 -2.85
C GLY A 260 8.57 4.97 -3.22
N ASP A 261 8.80 4.13 -4.24
CA ASP A 261 7.87 3.05 -4.64
C ASP A 261 7.74 1.99 -3.53
N THR A 262 6.91 2.29 -2.55
CA THR A 262 6.69 1.51 -1.33
C THR A 262 5.22 1.50 -0.92
N GLY A 263 4.88 0.71 0.10
CA GLY A 263 3.52 0.64 0.60
C GLY A 263 2.90 1.99 0.99
N PRO A 264 3.60 2.88 1.70
CA PRO A 264 3.11 4.24 2.00
C PRO A 264 2.74 5.07 0.77
N LEU A 265 3.49 4.98 -0.35
CA LEU A 265 3.12 5.66 -1.59
C LEU A 265 1.74 5.22 -2.11
N HIS A 266 1.55 3.90 -2.16
CA HIS A 266 0.28 3.33 -2.63
C HIS A 266 -0.88 3.61 -1.68
N LEU A 267 -0.61 3.68 -0.36
CA LEU A 267 -1.60 4.07 0.63
C LEU A 267 -2.01 5.53 0.44
N ALA A 268 -1.04 6.43 0.24
CA ALA A 268 -1.34 7.84 -0.02
C ALA A 268 -2.17 8.02 -1.29
N ALA A 269 -1.81 7.32 -2.37
CA ALA A 269 -2.58 7.35 -3.62
C ALA A 269 -4.01 6.83 -3.42
N ALA A 270 -4.18 5.71 -2.71
CA ALA A 270 -5.48 5.12 -2.43
C ALA A 270 -6.35 6.00 -1.50
N LEU A 271 -5.74 6.85 -0.67
CA LEU A 271 -6.39 7.90 0.12
C LEU A 271 -6.57 9.22 -0.66
N GLU A 272 -6.29 9.21 -1.96
CA GLU A 272 -6.38 10.38 -2.86
C GLU A 272 -5.52 11.57 -2.40
N ARG A 273 -4.43 11.30 -1.69
CA ARG A 273 -3.49 12.36 -1.31
C ARG A 273 -2.55 12.65 -2.46
N PRO A 274 -2.27 13.94 -2.75
CA PRO A 274 -1.25 14.31 -3.72
C PRO A 274 0.11 13.71 -3.34
N VAL A 275 0.84 13.14 -4.32
CA VAL A 275 2.09 12.44 -4.05
C VAL A 275 3.24 12.89 -4.95
N VAL A 276 4.42 13.03 -4.36
CA VAL A 276 5.70 13.02 -5.09
C VAL A 276 6.27 11.62 -4.94
N ALA A 277 6.37 10.91 -6.04
CA ALA A 277 6.73 9.49 -6.09
C ALA A 277 8.14 9.35 -6.68
N LEU A 278 9.07 8.78 -5.89
CA LEU A 278 10.45 8.56 -6.30
C LEU A 278 10.62 7.13 -6.80
N PHE A 279 10.89 6.96 -8.09
CA PHE A 279 11.03 5.67 -8.72
C PHE A 279 12.48 5.40 -9.13
N GLY A 280 12.96 4.23 -8.76
CA GLY A 280 14.21 3.66 -9.22
C GLY A 280 13.97 2.53 -10.23
N PRO A 281 14.29 1.26 -9.86
CA PRO A 281 14.31 0.13 -10.80
C PRO A 281 12.93 -0.34 -11.26
N THR A 282 11.85 0.08 -10.61
CA THR A 282 10.49 -0.36 -10.94
C THR A 282 9.82 0.55 -11.97
N ASP A 283 8.91 -0.03 -12.77
CA ASP A 283 8.17 0.69 -13.80
C ASP A 283 6.95 1.43 -13.22
N PRO A 284 6.93 2.78 -13.26
CA PRO A 284 5.78 3.54 -12.77
C PRO A 284 4.53 3.37 -13.64
N ALA A 285 4.65 2.99 -14.92
CA ALA A 285 3.49 2.67 -15.75
C ALA A 285 2.73 1.45 -15.19
N ARG A 286 3.44 0.52 -14.54
CA ARG A 286 2.85 -0.66 -13.92
C ARG A 286 2.40 -0.42 -12.47
N ASN A 287 3.22 0.23 -11.68
CA ASN A 287 3.03 0.33 -10.23
C ASN A 287 2.96 1.79 -9.73
N GLY A 288 2.77 2.77 -10.60
CA GLY A 288 2.73 4.18 -10.20
C GLY A 288 1.53 4.52 -9.31
N PRO A 289 1.50 5.73 -8.76
CA PRO A 289 0.32 6.23 -8.05
C PRO A 289 -0.89 6.24 -8.96
N TYR A 290 -2.02 5.72 -8.47
CA TYR A 290 -3.25 5.60 -9.25
C TYR A 290 -4.39 6.40 -8.62
N GLY A 291 -5.16 7.12 -9.44
CA GLY A 291 -6.37 7.82 -8.97
C GLY A 291 -6.12 9.10 -8.18
N THR A 292 -4.87 9.56 -8.08
CA THR A 292 -4.51 10.81 -7.39
C THR A 292 -3.60 11.70 -8.23
N ARG A 293 -3.48 12.96 -7.82
CA ARG A 293 -2.49 13.87 -8.42
C ARG A 293 -1.09 13.44 -8.00
N ALA A 294 -0.24 13.19 -8.97
CA ALA A 294 1.09 12.66 -8.73
C ALA A 294 2.15 13.35 -9.59
N TRP A 295 3.29 13.63 -8.97
CA TRP A 295 4.56 13.86 -9.66
C TRP A 295 5.41 12.61 -9.52
N VAL A 296 5.68 11.95 -10.65
CA VAL A 296 6.55 10.77 -10.68
C VAL A 296 7.92 11.19 -11.17
N LEU A 297 8.90 11.13 -10.28
CA LEU A 297 10.31 11.44 -10.57
C LEU A 297 11.04 10.12 -10.81
N ARG A 298 11.65 10.00 -11.97
CA ARG A 298 12.45 8.84 -12.39
C ARG A 298 13.49 9.27 -13.39
N HIS A 299 14.73 8.90 -13.14
CA HIS A 299 15.83 9.05 -14.09
C HIS A 299 16.39 7.68 -14.49
N GLY A 300 16.86 7.56 -15.73
CA GLY A 300 17.38 6.31 -16.28
C GLY A 300 16.30 5.43 -16.93
N GLU A 301 16.65 4.88 -18.09
CA GLU A 301 15.73 4.04 -18.89
C GLU A 301 15.97 2.54 -18.72
N GLU A 302 17.07 2.11 -18.10
CA GLU A 302 17.67 0.82 -18.39
C GLU A 302 17.25 -0.35 -17.49
N ARG A 303 16.67 -0.13 -16.30
CA ARG A 303 16.29 -1.24 -15.45
C ARG A 303 14.82 -1.20 -15.07
N ARG A 304 14.10 -2.20 -15.54
CA ARG A 304 12.73 -2.54 -15.13
C ARG A 304 12.77 -3.92 -14.46
N ASP A 305 13.51 -4.03 -13.37
CA ASP A 305 13.65 -5.31 -12.68
C ASP A 305 13.24 -5.22 -11.20
N HIS A 306 12.95 -6.38 -10.63
CA HIS A 306 12.59 -6.54 -9.22
C HIS A 306 13.72 -7.17 -8.39
N ARG A 307 14.98 -7.07 -8.86
CA ARG A 307 16.13 -7.60 -8.12
C ARG A 307 16.33 -6.79 -6.85
N ARG A 308 16.38 -7.48 -5.74
CA ARG A 308 16.58 -6.86 -4.42
C ARG A 308 18.07 -6.59 -4.19
N LEU A 309 18.59 -5.56 -4.82
CA LEU A 309 19.96 -5.10 -4.58
C LEU A 309 20.02 -4.31 -3.26
N ALA A 310 21.18 -4.37 -2.61
CA ALA A 310 21.41 -3.71 -1.33
C ALA A 310 21.61 -2.19 -1.49
N GLU A 311 22.17 -1.76 -2.61
CA GLU A 311 22.50 -0.36 -2.86
C GLU A 311 21.42 0.35 -3.69
N PRO A 312 21.25 1.68 -3.49
CA PRO A 312 20.33 2.48 -4.29
C PRO A 312 20.67 2.42 -5.78
N GLU A 313 19.64 2.39 -6.59
CA GLU A 313 19.77 2.39 -8.05
C GLU A 313 20.23 3.77 -8.55
N ALA A 314 21.08 3.79 -9.60
CA ALA A 314 21.70 5.01 -10.10
C ALA A 314 20.69 6.08 -10.57
N GLY A 315 19.62 5.66 -11.25
CA GLY A 315 18.55 6.57 -11.67
C GLY A 315 17.79 7.18 -10.50
N LEU A 316 17.60 6.42 -9.42
CA LEU A 316 17.02 6.96 -8.19
C LEU A 316 17.95 7.99 -7.54
N LEU A 317 19.28 7.74 -7.55
CA LEU A 317 20.28 8.69 -7.04
C LEU A 317 20.39 9.95 -7.90
N ALA A 318 20.04 9.89 -9.17
CA ALA A 318 20.03 11.04 -10.07
C ALA A 318 18.89 12.03 -9.78
N ILE A 319 17.84 11.61 -9.06
CA ILE A 319 16.76 12.51 -8.61
C ILE A 319 17.36 13.51 -7.61
N THR A 320 17.22 14.80 -7.92
CA THR A 320 17.77 15.89 -7.10
C THR A 320 16.76 16.37 -6.04
N VAL A 321 17.28 17.01 -5.00
CA VAL A 321 16.46 17.68 -3.97
C VAL A 321 15.56 18.74 -4.59
N ASP A 322 16.12 19.55 -5.51
CA ASP A 322 15.36 20.64 -6.15
C ASP A 322 14.16 20.14 -6.95
N GLU A 323 14.29 19.03 -7.66
CA GLU A 323 13.17 18.40 -8.37
C GLU A 323 12.05 17.97 -7.39
N VAL A 324 12.43 17.36 -6.27
CA VAL A 324 11.45 16.90 -5.25
C VAL A 324 10.76 18.09 -4.60
N VAL A 325 11.51 19.15 -4.27
CA VAL A 325 10.94 20.39 -3.69
C VAL A 325 10.01 21.07 -4.69
N ALA A 326 10.42 21.22 -5.95
CA ALA A 326 9.60 21.83 -6.99
C ALA A 326 8.28 21.06 -7.20
N ALA A 327 8.35 19.73 -7.28
CA ALA A 327 7.18 18.86 -7.41
C ALA A 327 6.23 18.98 -6.20
N ALA A 328 6.77 19.03 -4.98
CA ALA A 328 5.96 19.19 -3.77
C ALA A 328 5.25 20.54 -3.73
N LEU A 329 5.96 21.63 -4.07
CA LEU A 329 5.39 22.97 -4.11
C LEU A 329 4.27 23.10 -5.14
N GLU A 330 4.41 22.47 -6.30
CA GLU A 330 3.40 22.47 -7.37
C GLU A 330 2.13 21.75 -6.89
N LEU A 331 2.27 20.60 -6.23
CA LEU A 331 1.11 19.88 -5.67
C LEU A 331 0.38 20.67 -4.58
N LEU A 332 1.10 21.46 -3.78
CA LEU A 332 0.51 22.28 -2.71
C LEU A 332 -0.21 23.52 -3.25
N ARG A 333 0.32 24.18 -4.28
CA ARG A 333 -0.29 25.38 -4.91
C ARG A 333 -1.68 25.12 -5.45
N THR A 334 -1.87 24.02 -6.15
CA THR A 334 -3.14 23.67 -6.80
C THR A 334 -4.25 23.27 -5.81
N ARG A 335 -3.95 23.18 -4.51
CA ARG A 335 -4.96 22.97 -3.45
C ARG A 335 -5.60 24.27 -2.97
N SER A 336 -4.87 25.38 -3.02
CA SER A 336 -5.34 26.71 -2.57
C SER A 336 -6.37 27.36 -3.50
N SER A 337 -6.59 26.79 -4.70
CA SER A 337 -7.48 27.34 -5.72
C SER A 337 -8.83 26.61 -5.85
N ARG A 338 -9.19 25.77 -4.89
CA ARG A 338 -10.52 25.14 -4.74
C ARG A 338 -11.05 25.38 -3.35
#